data_9ec62b289d1d404b3ff295c3ff808fd6
#
_entry.id   9ec62b289d1d404b3ff295c3ff808fd6
#
_cell.length_a   1.000
_cell.length_b   1.000
_cell.length_c   1.000
_cell.angle_alpha   90.00
_cell.angle_beta   90.00
_cell.angle_gamma   90.00
#
_symmetry.space_group_name_H-M   'P 1'
#
loop_
_entity.id
_entity.type
_entity.pdbx_description
1 polymer ?
#
loop_
_entity_poly.entity_id
_entity_poly.type
_entity_poly.pdbx_seq_one_letter_code
_entity_poly.pdbx_strand_id
1 'polypeptide(L)'
;MNAEQALGLPDSLHKGTVEFMFRLGSRNKVRMAYLEQDRSGDQVLANDIVFKNSVFLAGLPASSSLDYKQFNITYTYSFIRNERFEVGTGLAVYFLQVDGAMTQAQPFTIALHEEVSGASPFPALPFDLTWCFSSRWSVTAHGAFLKATISGTQGWYADEHADIQYRWNPNLVVGAGYSETRTSLSNDGSSSFRGYLNISIKGPQAFLRFSF
;
A
#
# COMPACT_ATOMS: atom_id res chain seq x y z
N MET A 1 -3.15 -12.04 -16.83
CA MET A 1 -4.46 -12.32 -16.23
C MET A 1 -4.67 -11.30 -15.12
N ASN A 2 -5.77 -10.56 -15.11
CA ASN A 2 -6.07 -9.64 -14.00
C ASN A 2 -6.67 -10.48 -12.87
N ALA A 3 -5.95 -10.60 -11.74
CA ALA A 3 -6.37 -11.42 -10.60
C ALA A 3 -7.69 -10.90 -9.98
N GLU A 4 -7.91 -9.58 -9.99
CA GLU A 4 -9.16 -8.98 -9.48
C GLU A 4 -10.39 -9.50 -10.24
N GLN A 5 -10.32 -9.47 -11.57
CA GLN A 5 -11.41 -10.00 -12.41
C GLN A 5 -11.53 -11.53 -12.31
N ALA A 6 -10.41 -12.24 -12.18
CA ALA A 6 -10.40 -13.69 -12.09
C ALA A 6 -10.92 -14.20 -10.74
N LEU A 7 -10.81 -13.40 -9.67
CA LEU A 7 -11.21 -13.75 -8.30
C LEU A 7 -12.49 -13.05 -7.84
N GLY A 8 -13.14 -12.23 -8.70
CA GLY A 8 -14.35 -11.49 -8.35
C GLY A 8 -14.13 -10.40 -7.29
N LEU A 9 -12.89 -9.97 -7.10
CA LEU A 9 -12.57 -8.92 -6.11
C LEU A 9 -13.05 -7.56 -6.63
N PRO A 10 -13.61 -6.70 -5.77
CA PRO A 10 -14.10 -5.40 -6.19
C PRO A 10 -12.95 -4.48 -6.63
N ASP A 11 -13.17 -3.77 -7.75
CA ASP A 11 -12.20 -2.82 -8.33
C ASP A 11 -12.08 -1.52 -7.52
N SER A 12 -13.09 -1.18 -6.72
CA SER A 12 -13.12 0.06 -5.93
C SER A 12 -13.44 -0.22 -4.47
N LEU A 13 -12.64 0.34 -3.58
CA LEU A 13 -12.78 0.18 -2.13
C LEU A 13 -12.51 1.50 -1.41
N HIS A 14 -13.14 1.63 -0.25
CA HIS A 14 -12.76 2.66 0.72
C HIS A 14 -11.64 2.12 1.59
N LYS A 15 -10.51 2.84 1.66
CA LYS A 15 -9.41 2.51 2.56
C LYS A 15 -9.33 3.49 3.72
N GLY A 16 -9.12 2.97 4.91
CA GLY A 16 -8.75 3.76 6.07
C GLY A 16 -7.23 3.88 6.19
N THR A 17 -6.71 5.09 6.33
CA THR A 17 -5.31 5.33 6.64
C THR A 17 -5.20 6.20 7.88
N VAL A 18 -4.36 5.82 8.80
CA VAL A 18 -4.02 6.62 9.99
C VAL A 18 -2.55 7.03 9.87
N GLU A 19 -2.30 8.33 9.95
CA GLU A 19 -0.96 8.89 9.90
C GLU A 19 -0.69 9.77 11.12
N PHE A 20 0.48 9.57 11.74
CA PHE A 20 1.01 10.45 12.77
C PHE A 20 2.33 11.06 12.28
N MET A 21 2.46 12.38 12.43
CA MET A 21 3.66 13.10 12.07
C MET A 21 4.15 13.92 13.25
N PHE A 22 5.41 13.70 13.61
CA PHE A 22 6.10 14.43 14.65
C PHE A 22 7.25 15.23 14.06
N ARG A 23 7.36 16.50 14.44
CA ARG A 23 8.47 17.36 14.06
C ARG A 23 9.44 17.46 15.24
N LEU A 24 10.68 17.04 15.02
CA LEU A 24 11.76 17.08 16.00
C LEU A 24 12.71 18.24 15.65
N GLY A 25 12.55 19.35 16.35
CA GLY A 25 13.26 20.59 16.03
C GLY A 25 12.79 21.20 14.70
N SER A 26 13.70 21.89 14.00
CA SER A 26 13.31 22.66 12.81
C SER A 26 13.30 21.83 11.52
N ARG A 27 14.12 20.80 11.38
CA ARG A 27 14.37 20.12 10.09
C ARG A 27 14.08 18.63 10.08
N ASN A 28 13.82 18.01 11.23
CA ASN A 28 13.61 16.57 11.33
C ASN A 28 12.11 16.28 11.45
N LYS A 29 11.63 15.30 10.68
CA LYS A 29 10.25 14.79 10.74
C LYS A 29 10.29 13.27 10.91
N VAL A 30 9.42 12.76 11.77
CA VAL A 30 9.12 11.33 11.87
C VAL A 30 7.64 11.15 11.54
N ARG A 31 7.36 10.31 10.57
CA ARG A 31 6.01 9.96 10.15
C ARG A 31 5.80 8.47 10.39
N MET A 32 4.67 8.11 10.94
CA MET A 32 4.21 6.75 11.08
C MET A 32 2.85 6.65 10.41
N ALA A 33 2.65 5.68 9.52
CA ALA A 33 1.38 5.47 8.86
C ALA A 33 0.98 4.00 8.92
N TYR A 34 -0.30 3.76 9.10
CA TYR A 34 -0.94 2.45 9.02
C TYR A 34 -2.05 2.47 7.99
N LEU A 35 -2.03 1.49 7.13
CA LEU A 35 -3.02 1.25 6.10
C LEU A 35 -3.52 -0.18 6.24
N GLU A 36 -4.83 -0.36 6.21
CA GLU A 36 -5.47 -1.67 6.12
C GLU A 36 -6.50 -1.66 5.01
N GLN A 37 -6.53 -2.72 4.23
CA GLN A 37 -7.45 -2.90 3.13
C GLN A 37 -7.81 -4.36 2.99
N ASP A 38 -9.08 -4.67 3.22
CA ASP A 38 -9.66 -6.00 3.08
C ASP A 38 -10.52 -6.05 1.82
N ARG A 39 -10.34 -7.11 1.04
CA ARG A 39 -11.14 -7.37 -0.16
C ARG A 39 -11.68 -8.78 -0.09
N SER A 40 -12.93 -8.97 -0.42
CA SER A 40 -13.54 -10.27 -0.59
C SER A 40 -14.46 -10.27 -1.80
N GLY A 41 -14.59 -11.42 -2.44
CA GLY A 41 -15.44 -11.57 -3.59
C GLY A 41 -15.87 -13.03 -3.78
N ASP A 42 -17.05 -13.18 -4.38
CA ASP A 42 -17.62 -14.45 -4.74
C ASP A 42 -17.90 -14.45 -6.24
N GLN A 43 -17.42 -15.46 -6.96
CA GLN A 43 -17.73 -15.59 -8.37
C GLN A 43 -17.65 -17.04 -8.84
N VAL A 44 -18.31 -17.33 -9.96
CA VAL A 44 -18.11 -18.58 -10.70
C VAL A 44 -16.87 -18.44 -11.55
N LEU A 45 -15.89 -19.34 -11.35
CA LEU A 45 -14.62 -19.27 -12.06
C LEU A 45 -14.81 -19.52 -13.56
N ALA A 46 -14.25 -18.65 -14.39
CA ALA A 46 -14.28 -18.82 -15.85
C ALA A 46 -13.24 -19.83 -16.36
N ASN A 47 -12.14 -20.00 -15.62
CA ASN A 47 -11.06 -20.94 -15.94
C ASN A 47 -10.56 -21.59 -14.65
N ASP A 48 -9.88 -22.73 -14.80
CA ASP A 48 -9.20 -23.36 -13.67
C ASP A 48 -8.09 -22.43 -13.13
N ILE A 49 -8.04 -22.29 -11.81
CA ILE A 49 -7.05 -21.47 -11.12
C ILE A 49 -6.21 -22.39 -10.24
N VAL A 50 -4.89 -22.33 -10.43
CA VAL A 50 -3.96 -22.95 -9.52
C VAL A 50 -3.58 -21.94 -8.45
N PHE A 51 -3.96 -22.23 -7.20
CA PHE A 51 -3.61 -21.41 -6.05
C PHE A 51 -2.90 -22.29 -5.03
N LYS A 52 -1.63 -21.96 -4.74
CA LYS A 52 -0.72 -22.75 -3.92
C LYS A 52 -0.57 -24.19 -4.48
N ASN A 53 -1.09 -25.20 -3.78
CA ASN A 53 -0.98 -26.61 -4.12
C ASN A 53 -2.28 -27.20 -4.68
N SER A 54 -3.30 -26.38 -4.86
CA SER A 54 -4.66 -26.80 -5.20
C SER A 54 -5.15 -26.20 -6.51
N VAL A 55 -5.98 -26.97 -7.22
CA VAL A 55 -6.63 -26.53 -8.46
C VAL A 55 -8.09 -26.26 -8.18
N PHE A 56 -8.49 -25.01 -8.35
CA PHE A 56 -9.87 -24.53 -8.26
C PHE A 56 -10.50 -24.63 -9.64
N LEU A 57 -11.59 -25.37 -9.76
CA LEU A 57 -12.16 -25.75 -11.04
C LEU A 57 -13.04 -24.65 -11.63
N ALA A 58 -12.98 -24.47 -12.95
CA ALA A 58 -13.88 -23.62 -13.70
C ALA A 58 -15.34 -24.11 -13.58
N GLY A 59 -16.28 -23.17 -13.71
CA GLY A 59 -17.72 -23.45 -13.66
C GLY A 59 -18.30 -23.64 -12.24
N LEU A 60 -17.47 -23.60 -11.19
CA LEU A 60 -17.90 -23.70 -9.81
C LEU A 60 -17.77 -22.36 -9.08
N PRO A 61 -18.69 -22.06 -8.13
CA PRO A 61 -18.57 -20.87 -7.30
C PRO A 61 -17.34 -20.98 -6.38
N ALA A 62 -16.60 -19.90 -6.29
CA ALA A 62 -15.45 -19.76 -5.39
C ALA A 62 -15.53 -18.42 -4.66
N SER A 63 -15.18 -18.45 -3.37
CA SER A 63 -15.01 -17.27 -2.53
C SER A 63 -13.52 -16.97 -2.39
N SER A 64 -13.13 -15.71 -2.54
CA SER A 64 -11.76 -15.25 -2.39
C SER A 64 -11.67 -14.07 -1.46
N SER A 65 -10.59 -13.97 -0.70
CA SER A 65 -10.26 -12.82 0.12
C SER A 65 -8.80 -12.43 -0.06
N LEU A 66 -8.53 -11.14 0.10
CA LEU A 66 -7.20 -10.55 0.07
C LEU A 66 -7.13 -9.43 1.08
N ASP A 67 -6.34 -9.64 2.12
CA ASP A 67 -6.11 -8.67 3.18
C ASP A 67 -4.71 -8.08 3.01
N TYR A 68 -4.64 -6.75 2.94
CA TYR A 68 -3.41 -6.00 2.78
C TYR A 68 -3.24 -5.06 3.96
N LYS A 69 -2.16 -5.25 4.72
CA LYS A 69 -1.81 -4.42 5.86
C LYS A 69 -0.42 -3.84 5.67
N GLN A 70 -0.30 -2.55 5.86
CA GLN A 70 0.96 -1.84 5.74
C GLN A 70 1.16 -0.92 6.94
N PHE A 71 2.31 -1.04 7.59
CA PHE A 71 2.78 -0.09 8.58
C PHE A 71 4.13 0.46 8.13
N ASN A 72 4.35 1.76 8.26
CA ASN A 72 5.65 2.34 7.97
C ASN A 72 6.08 3.35 9.02
N ILE A 73 7.40 3.47 9.16
CA ILE A 73 8.08 4.51 9.93
C ILE A 73 9.03 5.21 8.98
N THR A 74 8.86 6.51 8.82
CA THR A 74 9.65 7.34 7.91
C THR A 74 10.32 8.47 8.69
N TYR A 75 11.63 8.53 8.63
CA TYR A 75 12.41 9.67 9.09
C TYR A 75 12.83 10.51 7.89
N THR A 76 12.61 11.83 7.95
CA THR A 76 12.97 12.78 6.89
C THR A 76 13.73 13.95 7.47
N TYR A 77 14.84 14.32 6.83
CA TYR A 77 15.59 15.53 7.08
C TYR A 77 15.31 16.55 5.98
N SER A 78 14.82 17.73 6.35
CA SER A 78 14.56 18.83 5.41
C SER A 78 15.82 19.61 5.13
N PHE A 79 16.47 19.32 3.99
CA PHE A 79 17.71 20.00 3.58
C PHE A 79 17.42 21.38 2.97
N ILE A 80 16.25 21.58 2.35
CA ILE A 80 15.73 22.90 2.00
C ILE A 80 14.55 23.17 2.92
N ARG A 81 14.59 24.31 3.61
CA ARG A 81 13.46 24.78 4.40
C ARG A 81 13.49 26.30 4.51
N ASN A 82 12.47 26.92 3.94
CA ASN A 82 12.18 28.35 4.06
C ASN A 82 10.66 28.57 4.24
N GLU A 83 10.19 29.78 4.18
CA GLU A 83 8.79 30.13 4.40
C GLU A 83 7.85 29.52 3.34
N ARG A 84 8.34 29.23 2.14
CA ARG A 84 7.53 28.78 1.00
C ARG A 84 7.77 27.32 0.64
N PHE A 85 9.01 26.85 0.81
CA PHE A 85 9.40 25.52 0.37
C PHE A 85 10.06 24.72 1.48
N GLU A 86 9.67 23.46 1.55
CA GLU A 86 10.36 22.46 2.36
C GLU A 86 10.60 21.23 1.48
N VAL A 87 11.86 20.80 1.37
CA VAL A 87 12.26 19.61 0.63
C VAL A 87 13.13 18.75 1.53
N GLY A 88 12.81 17.48 1.63
CA GLY A 88 13.49 16.54 2.49
C GLY A 88 13.60 15.14 1.92
N THR A 89 14.54 14.39 2.46
CA THR A 89 14.71 12.95 2.25
C THR A 89 15.26 12.31 3.51
N GLY A 90 15.38 11.00 3.55
CA GLY A 90 15.86 10.30 4.73
C GLY A 90 15.82 8.79 4.58
N LEU A 91 15.25 8.11 5.57
CA LEU A 91 15.10 6.65 5.59
C LEU A 91 13.68 6.27 6.01
N ALA A 92 13.14 5.24 5.39
CA ALA A 92 11.87 4.64 5.77
C ALA A 92 12.03 3.13 5.94
N VAL A 93 11.23 2.56 6.83
CA VAL A 93 11.04 1.12 6.95
C VAL A 93 9.55 0.83 6.81
N TYR A 94 9.24 -0.05 5.90
CA TYR A 94 7.89 -0.53 5.62
C TYR A 94 7.75 -1.97 6.12
N PHE A 95 6.65 -2.26 6.76
CA PHE A 95 6.21 -3.59 7.16
C PHE A 95 4.95 -3.88 6.36
N LEU A 96 5.07 -4.80 5.43
CA LEU A 96 3.98 -5.22 4.57
C LEU A 96 3.54 -6.63 4.96
N GLN A 97 2.24 -6.82 5.13
CA GLN A 97 1.61 -8.11 5.29
C GLN A 97 0.51 -8.26 4.23
N VAL A 98 0.52 -9.39 3.56
CA VAL A 98 -0.49 -9.76 2.56
C VAL A 98 -0.97 -11.16 2.88
N ASP A 99 -2.26 -11.28 3.15
CA ASP A 99 -2.93 -12.55 3.42
C ASP A 99 -3.98 -12.78 2.32
N GLY A 100 -3.93 -13.94 1.67
CA GLY A 100 -4.87 -14.31 0.63
C GLY A 100 -5.50 -15.67 0.94
N ALA A 101 -6.80 -15.80 0.78
CA ALA A 101 -7.49 -17.08 0.91
C ALA A 101 -8.44 -17.33 -0.26
N MET A 102 -8.61 -18.59 -0.60
CA MET A 102 -9.56 -19.04 -1.62
C MET A 102 -10.26 -20.30 -1.17
N THR A 103 -11.59 -20.32 -1.30
CA THR A 103 -12.44 -21.42 -0.92
C THR A 103 -13.38 -21.80 -2.06
N GLN A 104 -13.54 -23.09 -2.34
CA GLN A 104 -14.45 -23.60 -3.36
C GLN A 104 -15.13 -24.87 -2.86
N ALA A 105 -16.46 -24.91 -2.93
CA ALA A 105 -17.22 -26.13 -2.72
C ALA A 105 -17.12 -27.04 -3.97
N GLN A 106 -16.66 -28.26 -3.80
CA GLN A 106 -16.56 -29.23 -4.89
C GLN A 106 -17.66 -30.29 -4.79
N PRO A 107 -18.26 -30.74 -5.92
CA PRO A 107 -19.49 -31.56 -5.92
C PRO A 107 -19.36 -32.93 -5.23
N PHE A 108 -18.18 -33.48 -5.06
CA PHE A 108 -17.97 -34.83 -4.52
C PHE A 108 -16.82 -34.93 -3.52
N THR A 109 -16.33 -33.77 -3.01
CA THR A 109 -15.17 -33.69 -2.12
C THR A 109 -15.44 -32.70 -0.99
N ILE A 110 -14.59 -32.71 0.04
CA ILE A 110 -14.55 -31.67 1.08
C ILE A 110 -14.24 -30.33 0.40
N ALA A 111 -14.88 -29.25 0.86
CA ALA A 111 -14.60 -27.90 0.37
C ALA A 111 -13.09 -27.63 0.34
N LEU A 112 -12.59 -27.21 -0.82
CA LEU A 112 -11.19 -26.86 -0.98
C LEU A 112 -10.96 -25.47 -0.36
N HIS A 113 -9.99 -25.37 0.54
CA HIS A 113 -9.61 -24.12 1.21
C HIS A 113 -8.09 -24.00 1.24
N GLU A 114 -7.58 -22.91 0.72
CA GLU A 114 -6.14 -22.60 0.71
C GLU A 114 -5.90 -21.18 1.17
N GLU A 115 -4.88 -20.99 2.00
CA GLU A 115 -4.44 -19.69 2.51
C GLU A 115 -2.98 -19.46 2.21
N VAL A 116 -2.62 -18.23 1.90
CA VAL A 116 -1.24 -17.76 1.74
C VAL A 116 -1.06 -16.50 2.56
N SER A 117 -0.03 -16.47 3.40
CA SER A 117 0.37 -15.28 4.12
C SER A 117 1.84 -14.95 3.85
N GLY A 118 2.14 -13.66 3.76
CA GLY A 118 3.49 -13.16 3.63
C GLY A 118 3.66 -11.84 4.37
N ALA A 119 4.70 -11.74 5.18
CA ALA A 119 5.07 -10.51 5.86
C ALA A 119 6.56 -10.24 5.66
N SER A 120 6.92 -9.01 5.33
CA SER A 120 8.32 -8.62 5.15
C SER A 120 8.57 -7.16 5.51
N PRO A 121 9.57 -6.86 6.36
CA PRO A 121 10.09 -5.53 6.49
C PRO A 121 11.04 -5.22 5.32
N PHE A 122 11.00 -3.98 4.81
CA PHE A 122 11.94 -3.52 3.81
C PHE A 122 12.25 -2.02 3.98
N PRO A 123 13.52 -1.61 3.73
CA PRO A 123 13.90 -0.22 3.74
C PRO A 123 13.42 0.47 2.45
N ALA A 124 13.14 1.76 2.53
CA ALA A 124 12.82 2.58 1.36
C ALA A 124 13.45 3.97 1.49
N LEU A 125 13.65 4.63 0.35
CA LEU A 125 14.14 6.00 0.28
C LEU A 125 12.93 6.95 0.21
N PRO A 126 12.65 7.73 1.26
CA PRO A 126 11.54 8.66 1.25
C PRO A 126 11.90 9.98 0.58
N PHE A 127 10.88 10.65 0.07
CA PHE A 127 10.92 12.04 -0.33
C PHE A 127 9.77 12.83 0.32
N ASP A 128 9.98 14.10 0.54
CA ASP A 128 8.97 15.00 1.12
C ASP A 128 9.15 16.39 0.50
N LEU A 129 8.09 16.91 -0.09
CA LEU A 129 8.02 18.23 -0.68
C LEU A 129 6.80 18.96 -0.14
N THR A 130 6.99 20.17 0.33
CA THR A 130 5.90 21.08 0.71
C THR A 130 6.11 22.43 0.05
N TRP A 131 5.09 22.94 -0.61
CA TRP A 131 5.07 24.27 -1.17
C TRP A 131 3.90 25.09 -0.59
N CYS A 132 4.22 26.11 0.19
CA CYS A 132 3.26 27.06 0.75
C CYS A 132 3.11 28.25 -0.21
N PHE A 133 2.05 28.27 -0.99
CA PHE A 133 1.79 29.39 -1.91
C PHE A 133 0.94 30.50 -1.25
N SER A 134 0.41 30.24 -0.06
CA SER A 134 -0.32 31.21 0.77
C SER A 134 -0.09 30.88 2.24
N SER A 135 -0.46 31.81 3.14
CA SER A 135 -0.42 31.58 4.59
C SER A 135 -1.36 30.45 5.05
N ARG A 136 -2.37 30.11 4.26
CA ARG A 136 -3.34 29.04 4.56
C ARG A 136 -3.31 27.87 3.62
N TRP A 137 -2.73 28.02 2.43
CA TRP A 137 -2.74 26.98 1.40
C TRP A 137 -1.34 26.45 1.12
N SER A 138 -1.26 25.14 1.03
CA SER A 138 -0.03 24.46 0.62
C SER A 138 -0.35 23.26 -0.28
N VAL A 139 0.62 22.88 -1.09
CA VAL A 139 0.67 21.62 -1.81
C VAL A 139 1.77 20.78 -1.20
N THR A 140 1.50 19.51 -0.95
CA THR A 140 2.50 18.55 -0.48
C THR A 140 2.59 17.38 -1.44
N ALA A 141 3.79 16.89 -1.65
CA ALA A 141 4.04 15.60 -2.27
C ALA A 141 5.01 14.83 -1.38
N HIS A 142 4.67 13.62 -1.04
CA HIS A 142 5.54 12.77 -0.23
C HIS A 142 5.36 11.31 -0.63
N GLY A 143 6.34 10.51 -0.31
CA GLY A 143 6.31 9.11 -0.60
C GLY A 143 7.63 8.43 -0.34
N ALA A 144 7.76 7.19 -0.82
CA ALA A 144 8.99 6.43 -0.70
C ALA A 144 9.14 5.47 -1.90
N PHE A 145 10.38 5.18 -2.22
CA PHE A 145 10.74 4.28 -3.30
C PHE A 145 11.78 3.26 -2.84
N LEU A 146 11.63 2.01 -3.28
CA LEU A 146 12.61 0.96 -3.17
C LEU A 146 12.70 0.17 -4.46
N LYS A 147 13.92 -0.18 -4.86
CA LYS A 147 14.19 -1.24 -5.83
C LYS A 147 15.31 -2.09 -5.27
N ALA A 148 15.06 -3.37 -5.07
CA ALA A 148 16.02 -4.29 -4.48
C ALA A 148 15.92 -5.68 -5.09
N THR A 149 17.05 -6.42 -5.03
CA THR A 149 17.10 -7.84 -5.29
C THR A 149 17.62 -8.52 -4.04
N ILE A 150 16.81 -9.34 -3.39
CA ILE A 150 17.15 -10.01 -2.13
C ILE A 150 16.90 -11.51 -2.32
N SER A 151 17.93 -12.31 -2.14
CA SER A 151 17.85 -13.78 -2.21
C SER A 151 17.15 -14.32 -3.46
N GLY A 152 17.42 -13.71 -4.64
CA GLY A 152 16.83 -14.12 -5.91
C GLY A 152 15.43 -13.56 -6.20
N THR A 153 14.85 -12.85 -5.25
CA THR A 153 13.60 -12.11 -5.45
C THR A 153 13.91 -10.67 -5.85
N GLN A 154 13.47 -10.29 -7.04
CA GLN A 154 13.51 -8.90 -7.49
C GLN A 154 12.23 -8.20 -7.11
N GLY A 155 12.33 -7.00 -6.54
CA GLY A 155 11.18 -6.23 -6.17
C GLY A 155 11.39 -4.74 -6.34
N TRP A 156 10.30 -4.03 -6.61
CA TRP A 156 10.22 -2.59 -6.47
C TRP A 156 8.92 -2.21 -5.76
N TYR A 157 9.02 -1.14 -5.02
CA TYR A 157 7.94 -0.55 -4.26
C TYR A 157 7.96 0.96 -4.49
N ALA A 158 6.81 1.55 -4.71
CA ALA A 158 6.61 2.99 -4.76
C ALA A 158 5.32 3.34 -4.02
N ASP A 159 5.42 4.33 -3.15
CA ASP A 159 4.31 4.90 -2.40
C ASP A 159 4.35 6.42 -2.60
N GLU A 160 3.32 6.98 -3.21
CA GLU A 160 3.28 8.35 -3.68
C GLU A 160 1.97 9.02 -3.26
N HIS A 161 2.09 10.21 -2.67
CA HIS A 161 0.96 11.03 -2.25
C HIS A 161 1.16 12.46 -2.75
N ALA A 162 0.10 13.06 -3.29
CA ALA A 162 0.08 14.46 -3.68
C ALA A 162 -1.22 15.10 -3.21
N ASP A 163 -1.11 16.16 -2.41
CA ASP A 163 -2.22 16.75 -1.68
C ASP A 163 -2.23 18.26 -1.77
N ILE A 164 -3.41 18.84 -1.83
CA ILE A 164 -3.66 20.24 -1.51
C ILE A 164 -4.22 20.34 -0.10
N GLN A 165 -3.70 21.27 0.68
CA GLN A 165 -4.00 21.39 2.10
C GLN A 165 -4.44 22.82 2.42
N TYR A 166 -5.47 22.94 3.25
CA TYR A 166 -5.95 24.19 3.80
C TYR A 166 -5.78 24.20 5.30
N ARG A 167 -5.05 25.19 5.83
CA ARG A 167 -4.89 25.43 7.26
C ARG A 167 -6.10 26.19 7.79
N TRP A 168 -7.01 25.47 8.45
CA TRP A 168 -8.20 26.07 9.05
C TRP A 168 -7.83 26.98 10.25
N ASN A 169 -6.99 26.46 11.12
CA ASN A 169 -6.41 27.15 12.26
C ASN A 169 -5.00 26.61 12.55
N PRO A 170 -4.23 27.12 13.53
CA PRO A 170 -2.89 26.63 13.83
C PRO A 170 -2.80 25.11 14.08
N ASN A 171 -3.86 24.51 14.59
CA ASN A 171 -3.89 23.12 15.05
C ASN A 171 -4.64 22.18 14.11
N LEU A 172 -5.34 22.69 13.07
CA LEU A 172 -6.16 21.88 12.18
C LEU A 172 -5.88 22.21 10.71
N VAL A 173 -5.54 21.18 9.96
CA VAL A 173 -5.40 21.21 8.51
C VAL A 173 -6.38 20.22 7.89
N VAL A 174 -7.08 20.66 6.86
CA VAL A 174 -7.94 19.83 6.00
C VAL A 174 -7.22 19.65 4.66
N GLY A 175 -7.15 18.43 4.15
CA GLY A 175 -6.49 18.16 2.89
C GLY A 175 -7.27 17.18 2.02
N ALA A 176 -7.05 17.32 0.73
CA ALA A 176 -7.52 16.38 -0.28
C ALA A 176 -6.44 16.18 -1.34
N GLY A 177 -6.38 14.99 -1.91
CA GLY A 177 -5.37 14.67 -2.90
C GLY A 177 -5.56 13.32 -3.53
N TYR A 178 -4.46 12.76 -3.98
CA TYR A 178 -4.41 11.45 -4.63
C TYR A 178 -3.22 10.67 -4.09
N SER A 179 -3.42 9.38 -3.87
CA SER A 179 -2.36 8.47 -3.48
C SER A 179 -2.28 7.28 -4.42
N GLU A 180 -1.06 6.79 -4.64
CA GLU A 180 -0.80 5.56 -5.39
C GLU A 180 0.29 4.76 -4.67
N THR A 181 -0.01 3.51 -4.34
CA THR A 181 0.94 2.53 -3.82
C THR A 181 1.08 1.41 -4.83
N ARG A 182 2.29 1.14 -5.29
CA ARG A 182 2.61 0.08 -6.24
C ARG A 182 3.66 -0.85 -5.65
N THR A 183 3.38 -2.13 -5.69
CA THR A 183 4.30 -3.19 -5.28
C THR A 183 4.43 -4.20 -6.40
N SER A 184 5.64 -4.50 -6.82
CA SER A 184 5.92 -5.56 -7.79
C SER A 184 7.03 -6.45 -7.24
N LEU A 185 6.75 -7.74 -7.17
CA LEU A 185 7.68 -8.78 -6.74
C LEU A 185 7.75 -9.85 -7.81
N SER A 186 8.95 -10.27 -8.20
CA SER A 186 9.17 -11.40 -9.08
C SER A 186 10.24 -12.31 -8.50
N ASN A 187 9.99 -13.60 -8.54
CA ASN A 187 10.93 -14.61 -8.09
C ASN A 187 11.04 -15.74 -9.13
N ASP A 188 12.20 -15.81 -9.77
CA ASP A 188 12.54 -16.83 -10.76
C ASP A 188 13.32 -18.01 -10.14
N GLY A 189 13.58 -17.99 -8.83
CA GLY A 189 14.54 -18.85 -8.15
C GLY A 189 13.97 -19.98 -7.32
N SER A 190 14.84 -20.54 -6.50
CA SER A 190 14.68 -21.76 -5.72
C SER A 190 14.01 -21.61 -4.36
N SER A 191 13.32 -20.51 -4.09
CA SER A 191 12.59 -20.31 -2.83
C SER A 191 11.18 -20.88 -2.91
N SER A 192 10.53 -21.01 -1.75
CA SER A 192 9.18 -21.58 -1.60
C SER A 192 8.06 -20.85 -2.40
N PHE A 193 8.37 -19.74 -3.01
CA PHE A 193 7.47 -18.96 -3.86
C PHE A 193 8.09 -18.76 -5.25
N ARG A 194 7.44 -19.29 -6.28
CA ARG A 194 7.69 -18.97 -7.68
C ARG A 194 6.52 -18.19 -8.20
N GLY A 195 6.74 -16.97 -8.69
CA GLY A 195 5.66 -16.21 -9.25
C GLY A 195 5.96 -14.72 -9.41
N TYR A 196 4.96 -14.04 -9.89
CA TYR A 196 4.93 -12.61 -10.07
C TYR A 196 3.73 -12.05 -9.30
N LEU A 197 3.99 -11.10 -8.42
CA LEU A 197 2.95 -10.35 -7.70
C LEU A 197 3.04 -8.89 -8.11
N ASN A 198 1.92 -8.34 -8.56
CA ASN A 198 1.80 -6.92 -8.85
C ASN A 198 0.53 -6.38 -8.18
N ILE A 199 0.71 -5.48 -7.25
CA ILE A 199 -0.39 -4.82 -6.53
C ILE A 199 -0.30 -3.33 -6.82
N SER A 200 -1.39 -2.73 -7.25
CA SER A 200 -1.55 -1.28 -7.41
C SER A 200 -2.80 -0.83 -6.67
N ILE A 201 -2.62 0.02 -5.68
CA ILE A 201 -3.68 0.63 -4.89
C ILE A 201 -3.61 2.12 -5.13
N LYS A 202 -4.65 2.71 -5.74
CA LYS A 202 -4.66 4.12 -6.08
C LYS A 202 -6.04 4.73 -5.93
N GLY A 203 -6.08 6.01 -5.59
CA GLY A 203 -7.35 6.71 -5.49
C GLY A 203 -7.28 8.09 -4.85
N PRO A 204 -8.40 8.82 -4.92
CA PRO A 204 -8.54 10.08 -4.21
C PRO A 204 -8.51 9.84 -2.70
N GLN A 205 -7.96 10.80 -1.98
CA GLN A 205 -7.93 10.81 -0.51
C GLN A 205 -8.38 12.14 0.04
N ALA A 206 -8.97 12.12 1.23
CA ALA A 206 -9.24 13.30 2.03
C ALA A 206 -8.82 13.01 3.46
N PHE A 207 -8.26 14.00 4.15
CA PHE A 207 -7.74 13.81 5.49
C PHE A 207 -7.88 15.05 6.37
N LEU A 208 -7.82 14.80 7.66
CA LEU A 208 -7.68 15.80 8.69
C LEU A 208 -6.35 15.59 9.42
N ARG A 209 -5.61 16.67 9.63
CA ARG A 209 -4.37 16.65 10.41
C ARG A 209 -4.50 17.56 11.61
N PHE A 210 -4.23 16.99 12.78
CA PHE A 210 -4.16 17.71 14.02
C PHE A 210 -2.70 17.94 14.41
N SER A 211 -2.37 19.15 14.87
CA SER A 211 -1.04 19.54 15.36
C SER A 211 -1.17 20.07 16.78
N PHE A 212 -0.27 19.67 17.65
CA PHE A 212 -0.23 20.02 19.06
C PHE A 212 1.06 20.74 19.41
#